data_c37c4dafdce55042f556e91ec8e3d270
#
_entry.id   c37c4dafdce55042f556e91ec8e3d270
#
_cell.length_a   1.000
_cell.length_b   1.000
_cell.length_c   1.000
_cell.angle_alpha   90.00
_cell.angle_beta   90.00
_cell.angle_gamma   90.00
#
_symmetry.space_group_name_H-M   'P 1'
#
loop_
_entity.id
_entity.type
_entity.pdbx_description
1 polymer ?
#
loop_
_entity_poly.entity_id
_entity_poly.type
_entity_poly.pdbx_seq_one_letter_code
_entity_poly.pdbx_strand_id
1 'polypeptide(L)'
;MLWSQDVPAFRGMNILTPTVVGNRVFTSSYGGESFFYEIKKEGNNWAVEQVWANRKQGYMSSPVVIDNHVYMHLRNQRFTCIDLETGKDTWTTESFGKYWSLVTNGKHILALDERGELLLIKANPNKFELIESRKIADSETWAHLGISDHELFVRELNAMAVYRWKDSP
;
A
#
# COMPACT_ATOMS: atom_id res chain seq x y z
N MET A 1 -23.11 -2.56 15.05
CA MET A 1 -21.65 -2.36 15.07
C MET A 1 -21.06 -3.42 16.00
N LEU A 2 -20.03 -4.16 15.54
CA LEU A 2 -19.40 -5.21 16.37
C LEU A 2 -18.28 -4.64 17.24
N TRP A 3 -17.47 -3.74 16.66
CA TRP A 3 -16.38 -3.03 17.32
C TRP A 3 -16.07 -1.73 16.58
N SER A 4 -15.31 -0.85 17.23
CA SER A 4 -14.74 0.35 16.62
C SER A 4 -13.40 0.66 17.28
N GLN A 5 -12.50 1.28 16.53
CA GLN A 5 -11.19 1.72 16.99
C GLN A 5 -10.89 3.10 16.40
N ASP A 6 -10.60 4.04 17.28
CA ASP A 6 -10.16 5.36 16.86
C ASP A 6 -8.73 5.30 16.32
N VAL A 7 -8.53 5.91 15.16
CA VAL A 7 -7.22 6.06 14.52
C VAL A 7 -6.91 7.54 14.41
N PRO A 8 -5.95 8.06 15.19
CA PRO A 8 -5.59 9.47 15.15
C PRO A 8 -5.12 9.90 13.74
N ALA A 9 -5.65 11.00 13.24
CA ALA A 9 -5.27 11.56 11.95
C ALA A 9 -5.32 13.09 11.96
N PHE A 10 -4.42 13.75 11.25
CA PHE A 10 -4.45 15.19 11.11
C PHE A 10 -5.71 15.62 10.34
N ARG A 11 -6.56 16.44 10.95
CA ARG A 11 -7.83 16.92 10.39
C ARG A 11 -8.75 15.80 9.88
N GLY A 12 -8.70 14.62 10.48
CA GLY A 12 -9.52 13.49 10.09
C GLY A 12 -9.12 12.82 8.76
N MET A 13 -7.91 13.05 8.26
CA MET A 13 -7.43 12.49 6.98
C MET A 13 -7.02 11.02 7.12
N ASN A 14 -8.01 10.14 7.20
CA ASN A 14 -7.89 8.69 7.12
C ASN A 14 -8.30 8.23 5.72
N ILE A 15 -7.37 8.32 4.76
CA ILE A 15 -7.63 8.06 3.34
C ILE A 15 -7.20 6.64 2.95
N LEU A 16 -6.15 6.14 3.59
CA LEU A 16 -5.58 4.83 3.33
C LEU A 16 -6.59 3.72 3.69
N THR A 17 -6.79 2.77 2.78
CA THR A 17 -7.67 1.62 3.02
C THR A 17 -7.04 0.69 4.05
N PRO A 18 -7.72 0.34 5.15
CA PRO A 18 -7.25 -0.65 6.10
C PRO A 18 -7.07 -2.01 5.44
N THR A 19 -5.97 -2.70 5.74
CA THR A 19 -5.64 -3.99 5.16
C THR A 19 -5.81 -5.10 6.19
N VAL A 20 -6.66 -6.07 5.86
CA VAL A 20 -6.97 -7.22 6.73
C VAL A 20 -5.95 -8.34 6.53
N VAL A 21 -5.41 -8.87 7.62
CA VAL A 21 -4.47 -9.99 7.65
C VAL A 21 -4.94 -11.02 8.70
N GLY A 22 -5.70 -12.01 8.29
CA GLY A 22 -6.34 -12.94 9.23
C GLY A 22 -7.33 -12.23 10.14
N ASN A 23 -7.12 -12.31 11.45
CA ASN A 23 -7.90 -11.60 12.46
C ASN A 23 -7.28 -10.24 12.85
N ARG A 24 -6.31 -9.74 12.08
CA ARG A 24 -5.60 -8.50 12.33
C ARG A 24 -5.85 -7.48 11.24
N VAL A 25 -5.69 -6.20 11.58
CA VAL A 25 -5.88 -5.07 10.67
C VAL A 25 -4.70 -4.12 10.75
N PHE A 26 -4.06 -3.90 9.61
CA PHE A 26 -3.08 -2.82 9.44
C PHE A 26 -3.78 -1.57 8.92
N THR A 27 -3.44 -0.43 9.49
CA THR A 27 -3.85 0.89 8.99
C THR A 27 -2.78 1.93 9.24
N SER A 28 -2.85 3.04 8.53
CA SER A 28 -1.95 4.17 8.70
C SER A 28 -2.67 5.47 8.38
N SER A 29 -2.25 6.58 8.98
CA SER A 29 -2.91 7.85 8.81
C SER A 29 -1.93 9.01 8.57
N TYR A 30 -2.41 10.03 7.87
CA TYR A 30 -1.69 11.28 7.71
C TYR A 30 -1.66 12.05 9.02
N GLY A 31 -0.47 12.42 9.48
CA GLY A 31 -0.28 13.15 10.74
C GLY A 31 -0.44 12.29 12.00
N GLY A 32 -0.65 10.98 11.83
CA GLY A 32 -0.65 9.97 12.88
C GLY A 32 0.53 9.02 12.76
N GLU A 33 0.24 7.74 12.89
CA GLU A 33 1.21 6.64 12.84
C GLU A 33 0.64 5.50 11.98
N SER A 34 1.41 4.44 11.80
CA SER A 34 0.93 3.14 11.34
C SER A 34 0.60 2.27 12.55
N PHE A 35 -0.50 1.56 12.47
CA PHE A 35 -1.01 0.72 13.54
C PHE A 35 -1.30 -0.68 13.02
N PHE A 36 -1.10 -1.67 13.89
CA PHE A 36 -1.54 -3.03 13.68
C PHE A 36 -2.37 -3.45 14.88
N TYR A 37 -3.59 -3.84 14.62
CA TYR A 37 -4.57 -4.24 15.63
C TYR A 37 -4.90 -5.72 15.48
N GLU A 38 -5.12 -6.40 16.59
CA GLU A 38 -5.69 -7.72 16.63
C GLU A 38 -7.15 -7.64 17.07
N ILE A 39 -8.03 -8.36 16.38
CA ILE A 39 -9.47 -8.41 16.69
C ILE A 39 -9.76 -9.78 17.26
N LYS A 40 -10.23 -9.80 18.51
CA LYS A 40 -10.55 -11.02 19.26
C LYS A 40 -12.04 -11.11 19.50
N LYS A 41 -12.58 -12.32 19.37
CA LYS A 41 -13.95 -12.62 19.75
C LYS A 41 -13.95 -13.32 21.10
N GLU A 42 -14.57 -12.71 22.10
CA GLU A 42 -14.67 -13.20 23.49
C GLU A 42 -16.15 -13.48 23.81
N GLY A 43 -16.58 -14.71 23.60
CA GLY A 43 -18.00 -15.06 23.72
C GLY A 43 -18.85 -14.32 22.66
N ASN A 44 -19.75 -13.47 23.13
CA ASN A 44 -20.59 -12.61 22.27
C ASN A 44 -20.00 -11.21 22.05
N ASN A 45 -18.89 -10.88 22.67
CA ASN A 45 -18.24 -9.59 22.58
C ASN A 45 -17.05 -9.62 21.62
N TRP A 46 -16.62 -8.44 21.19
CA TRP A 46 -15.44 -8.24 20.38
C TRP A 46 -14.50 -7.28 21.10
N ALA A 47 -13.22 -7.62 21.13
CA ALA A 47 -12.15 -6.77 21.62
C ALA A 47 -11.18 -6.41 20.50
N VAL A 48 -10.62 -5.21 20.57
CA VAL A 48 -9.56 -4.75 19.66
C VAL A 48 -8.35 -4.40 20.50
N GLU A 49 -7.22 -5.03 20.20
CA GLU A 49 -5.97 -4.79 20.90
C GLU A 49 -4.94 -4.23 19.92
N GLN A 50 -4.24 -3.18 20.33
CA GLN A 50 -3.10 -2.67 19.56
C GLN A 50 -1.90 -3.60 19.76
N VAL A 51 -1.46 -4.24 18.68
CA VAL A 51 -0.27 -5.10 18.68
C VAL A 51 0.99 -4.22 18.71
N TRP A 52 1.03 -3.22 17.82
CA TRP A 52 2.11 -2.23 17.79
C TRP A 52 1.65 -0.93 17.08
N ALA A 53 2.47 0.12 17.28
CA ALA A 53 2.43 1.35 16.50
C ALA A 53 3.84 1.68 15.94
N ASN A 54 3.90 2.29 14.77
CA ASN A 54 5.13 2.69 14.08
C ASN A 54 4.96 4.12 13.54
N ARG A 55 5.99 4.96 13.69
CA ARG A 55 5.97 6.38 13.27
C ARG A 55 5.94 6.61 11.76
N LYS A 56 6.01 5.57 10.94
CA LYS A 56 5.82 5.70 9.50
C LYS A 56 4.38 6.13 9.21
N GLN A 57 4.24 7.09 8.33
CA GLN A 57 2.93 7.67 8.00
C GLN A 57 2.58 7.37 6.55
N GLY A 58 1.53 6.63 6.34
CA GLY A 58 0.86 6.56 5.05
C GLY A 58 0.14 7.87 4.74
N TYR A 59 -0.33 8.01 3.50
CA TYR A 59 -1.13 9.16 3.09
C TYR A 59 -2.34 8.69 2.28
N MET A 60 -2.21 8.58 0.97
CA MET A 60 -3.30 8.18 0.08
C MET A 60 -3.10 6.79 -0.53
N SER A 61 -1.86 6.31 -0.56
CA SER A 61 -1.50 5.03 -1.16
C SER A 61 -1.89 3.88 -0.24
N SER A 62 -2.85 3.07 -0.66
CA SER A 62 -3.19 1.84 0.07
C SER A 62 -2.03 0.85 0.00
N PRO A 63 -1.62 0.25 1.14
CA PRO A 63 -0.52 -0.69 1.18
C PRO A 63 -0.90 -2.05 0.60
N VAL A 64 0.11 -2.86 0.29
CA VAL A 64 -0.05 -4.28 0.00
C VAL A 64 0.67 -5.11 1.06
N VAL A 65 0.10 -6.28 1.39
CA VAL A 65 0.70 -7.23 2.33
C VAL A 65 1.11 -8.49 1.59
N ILE A 66 2.37 -8.89 1.76
CA ILE A 66 2.95 -10.08 1.15
C ILE A 66 3.83 -10.76 2.20
N ASP A 67 3.64 -12.05 2.43
CA ASP A 67 4.47 -12.87 3.33
C ASP A 67 4.78 -12.18 4.68
N ASN A 68 3.70 -11.75 5.36
CA ASN A 68 3.78 -11.08 6.67
C ASN A 68 4.55 -9.74 6.68
N HIS A 69 4.68 -9.08 5.53
CA HIS A 69 5.29 -7.76 5.40
C HIS A 69 4.34 -6.79 4.72
N VAL A 70 4.28 -5.57 5.24
CA VAL A 70 3.57 -4.44 4.62
C VAL A 70 4.52 -3.68 3.73
N TYR A 71 4.13 -3.47 2.48
CA TYR A 71 4.80 -2.59 1.54
C TYR A 71 3.94 -1.35 1.34
N MET A 72 4.46 -0.18 1.70
CA MET A 72 3.68 1.05 1.77
C MET A 72 4.45 2.26 1.24
N HIS A 73 3.78 3.05 0.41
CA HIS A 73 4.26 4.38 0.04
C HIS A 73 3.90 5.39 1.12
N LEU A 74 4.90 6.12 1.58
CA LEU A 74 4.81 7.02 2.74
C LEU A 74 4.45 8.46 2.33
N ARG A 75 3.91 9.21 3.29
CA ARG A 75 3.69 10.65 3.18
C ARG A 75 4.92 11.45 2.71
N ASN A 76 6.11 11.03 3.11
CA ASN A 76 7.37 11.68 2.72
C ASN A 76 7.90 11.19 1.36
N GLN A 77 7.05 10.59 0.54
CA GLN A 77 7.35 10.14 -0.82
C GLN A 77 8.36 9.00 -0.90
N ARG A 78 8.57 8.28 0.18
CA ARG A 78 9.44 7.10 0.22
C ARG A 78 8.60 5.83 0.22
N PHE A 79 9.20 4.73 -0.20
CA PHE A 79 8.60 3.42 -0.11
C PHE A 79 9.26 2.62 1.02
N THR A 80 8.50 1.85 1.77
CA THR A 80 9.01 1.11 2.93
C THR A 80 8.42 -0.29 2.99
N CYS A 81 9.17 -1.20 3.60
CA CYS A 81 8.73 -2.51 4.01
C CYS A 81 8.71 -2.55 5.54
N ILE A 82 7.62 -3.03 6.12
CA ILE A 82 7.43 -3.17 7.57
C ILE A 82 7.12 -4.62 7.87
N ASP A 83 7.85 -5.22 8.79
CA ASP A 83 7.58 -6.55 9.33
C ASP A 83 6.33 -6.48 10.23
N LEU A 84 5.30 -7.28 9.94
CA LEU A 84 4.03 -7.25 10.66
C LEU A 84 4.11 -7.84 12.07
N GLU A 85 5.04 -8.72 12.36
CA GLU A 85 5.19 -9.28 13.71
C GLU A 85 5.82 -8.27 14.68
N THR A 86 6.80 -7.52 14.19
CA THR A 86 7.59 -6.62 15.04
C THR A 86 7.20 -5.15 14.92
N GLY A 87 6.49 -4.78 13.86
CA GLY A 87 6.19 -3.39 13.52
C GLY A 87 7.39 -2.56 13.08
N LYS A 88 8.56 -3.19 12.87
CA LYS A 88 9.80 -2.49 12.46
C LYS A 88 9.90 -2.39 10.95
N ASP A 89 10.34 -1.24 10.46
CA ASP A 89 10.71 -1.11 9.06
C ASP A 89 12.01 -1.88 8.80
N THR A 90 11.99 -2.74 7.79
CA THR A 90 13.16 -3.52 7.36
C THR A 90 14.03 -2.71 6.41
N TRP A 91 13.41 -1.86 5.60
CA TRP A 91 14.06 -0.87 4.75
C TRP A 91 13.13 0.27 4.38
N THR A 92 13.71 1.39 3.97
CA THR A 92 13.02 2.56 3.42
C THR A 92 13.89 3.15 2.30
N THR A 93 13.26 3.49 1.17
CA THR A 93 13.95 3.95 -0.04
C THR A 93 14.29 5.44 -0.02
N GLU A 94 14.94 5.92 -1.08
CA GLU A 94 14.94 7.30 -1.54
C GLU A 94 13.50 7.75 -1.86
N SER A 95 13.32 9.06 -2.10
CA SER A 95 12.02 9.63 -2.48
C SER A 95 11.67 9.32 -3.93
N PHE A 96 10.39 9.00 -4.15
CA PHE A 96 9.74 8.85 -5.45
C PHE A 96 8.71 9.97 -5.69
N GLY A 97 7.66 9.69 -6.48
CA GLY A 97 6.54 10.60 -6.65
C GLY A 97 5.66 10.74 -5.40
N LYS A 98 4.71 11.68 -5.45
CA LYS A 98 3.85 12.03 -4.30
C LYS A 98 2.84 10.94 -3.96
N TYR A 99 2.44 10.14 -4.92
CA TYR A 99 1.41 9.12 -4.79
C TYR A 99 1.78 7.87 -5.57
N TRP A 100 1.50 6.73 -5.01
CA TRP A 100 1.59 5.42 -5.67
C TRP A 100 0.29 4.65 -5.51
N SER A 101 -0.23 4.15 -6.62
CA SER A 101 -1.20 3.08 -6.61
C SER A 101 -0.48 1.74 -6.66
N LEU A 102 -0.84 0.82 -5.79
CA LEU A 102 -0.15 -0.48 -5.63
C LEU A 102 -1.13 -1.63 -5.86
N VAL A 103 -0.70 -2.60 -6.66
CA VAL A 103 -1.36 -3.91 -6.79
C VAL A 103 -0.31 -5.02 -6.71
N THR A 104 -0.70 -6.23 -6.33
CA THR A 104 0.23 -7.35 -6.16
C THR A 104 -0.35 -8.68 -6.59
N ASN A 105 0.52 -9.58 -7.04
CA ASN A 105 0.22 -11.00 -7.27
C ASN A 105 0.81 -11.92 -6.17
N GLY A 106 1.23 -11.35 -5.03
CA GLY A 106 1.85 -12.08 -3.92
C GLY A 106 3.37 -12.27 -4.04
N LYS A 107 3.98 -11.97 -5.19
CA LYS A 107 5.44 -12.05 -5.42
C LYS A 107 6.03 -10.75 -5.93
N HIS A 108 5.25 -10.04 -6.70
CA HIS A 108 5.62 -8.76 -7.30
C HIS A 108 4.59 -7.71 -6.94
N ILE A 109 5.05 -6.48 -6.90
CA ILE A 109 4.24 -5.28 -6.71
C ILE A 109 4.34 -4.49 -8.00
N LEU A 110 3.20 -4.15 -8.57
CA LEU A 110 3.10 -3.18 -9.65
C LEU A 110 2.67 -1.85 -9.03
N ALA A 111 3.50 -0.83 -9.18
CA ALA A 111 3.27 0.50 -8.64
C ALA A 111 3.16 1.52 -9.78
N LEU A 112 2.16 2.37 -9.74
CA LEU A 112 2.04 3.51 -10.66
C LEU A 112 2.16 4.79 -9.85
N ASP A 113 3.13 5.64 -10.17
CA ASP A 113 3.25 6.95 -9.54
C ASP A 113 2.39 8.00 -10.26
N GLU A 114 2.14 9.13 -9.58
CA GLU A 114 1.28 10.19 -10.12
C GLU A 114 1.84 10.83 -11.39
N ARG A 115 3.11 10.62 -11.70
CA ARG A 115 3.76 11.14 -12.92
C ARG A 115 3.65 10.18 -14.11
N GLY A 116 2.97 9.04 -13.93
CA GLY A 116 2.79 8.03 -14.96
C GLY A 116 3.97 7.08 -15.15
N GLU A 117 4.81 6.95 -14.15
CA GLU A 117 5.87 5.94 -14.09
C GLU A 117 5.31 4.64 -13.51
N LEU A 118 5.33 3.57 -14.29
CA LEU A 118 4.95 2.22 -13.86
C LEU A 118 6.20 1.46 -13.42
N LEU A 119 6.21 0.97 -12.19
CA LEU A 119 7.33 0.25 -11.60
C LEU A 119 6.94 -1.20 -11.32
N LEU A 120 7.76 -2.14 -11.72
CA LEU A 120 7.69 -3.55 -11.34
C LEU A 120 8.73 -3.82 -10.25
N ILE A 121 8.25 -4.15 -9.05
CA ILE A 121 9.07 -4.34 -7.86
C ILE A 121 8.92 -5.78 -7.39
N LYS A 122 10.02 -6.44 -7.08
CA LYS A 122 10.00 -7.74 -6.41
C LYS A 122 9.73 -7.54 -4.92
N ALA A 123 8.77 -8.28 -4.38
CA ALA A 123 8.55 -8.32 -2.94
C ALA A 123 9.74 -8.98 -2.24
N ASN A 124 10.60 -8.17 -1.64
CA ASN A 124 11.79 -8.62 -0.93
C ASN A 124 11.85 -7.89 0.43
N PRO A 125 11.71 -8.60 1.57
CA PRO A 125 11.73 -7.96 2.87
C PRO A 125 13.11 -7.46 3.29
N ASN A 126 14.18 -7.90 2.63
CA ASN A 126 15.55 -7.55 3.03
C ASN A 126 16.08 -6.29 2.32
N LYS A 127 15.50 -5.93 1.15
CA LYS A 127 15.93 -4.76 0.37
C LYS A 127 14.86 -4.34 -0.63
N PHE A 128 14.88 -3.08 -1.03
CA PHE A 128 14.15 -2.62 -2.20
C PHE A 128 14.76 -3.20 -3.47
N GLU A 129 13.95 -3.85 -4.31
CA GLU A 129 14.40 -4.52 -5.53
C GLU A 129 13.49 -4.14 -6.71
N LEU A 130 13.86 -3.08 -7.42
CA LEU A 130 13.21 -2.65 -8.64
C LEU A 130 13.66 -3.56 -9.79
N ILE A 131 12.71 -4.20 -10.48
CA ILE A 131 12.97 -5.06 -11.64
C ILE A 131 12.99 -4.23 -12.91
N GLU A 132 11.98 -3.39 -13.10
CA GLU A 132 11.81 -2.55 -14.29
C GLU A 132 10.97 -1.32 -13.97
N SER A 133 11.17 -0.25 -14.73
CA SER A 133 10.26 0.89 -14.76
C SER A 133 9.98 1.34 -16.19
N ARG A 134 8.78 1.86 -16.43
CA ARG A 134 8.34 2.39 -17.72
C ARG A 134 7.47 3.62 -17.54
N LYS A 135 7.75 4.65 -18.30
CA LYS A 135 6.84 5.76 -18.49
C LYS A 135 5.67 5.31 -19.37
N ILE A 136 4.44 5.33 -18.84
CA ILE A 136 3.25 4.85 -19.54
C ILE A 136 2.17 5.93 -19.71
N ALA A 137 2.29 7.06 -19.03
CA ALA A 137 1.35 8.17 -19.10
C ALA A 137 2.10 9.51 -19.09
N ASP A 138 1.67 10.46 -19.93
CA ASP A 138 2.27 11.80 -19.99
C ASP A 138 1.57 12.82 -19.09
N SER A 139 0.35 12.52 -18.66
CA SER A 139 -0.39 13.31 -17.68
C SER A 139 -0.47 12.61 -16.32
N GLU A 140 -0.91 13.34 -15.30
CA GLU A 140 -0.97 12.82 -13.93
C GLU A 140 -1.93 11.63 -13.78
N THR A 141 -1.51 10.64 -12.97
CA THR A 141 -2.20 9.38 -12.71
C THR A 141 -2.49 9.22 -11.22
N TRP A 142 -3.61 9.75 -10.76
CA TRP A 142 -4.02 9.73 -9.34
C TRP A 142 -4.99 8.61 -8.99
N ALA A 143 -5.52 7.90 -9.98
CA ALA A 143 -6.46 6.81 -9.74
C ALA A 143 -5.72 5.49 -9.45
N HIS A 144 -6.41 4.59 -8.74
CA HIS A 144 -5.90 3.24 -8.55
C HIS A 144 -5.79 2.50 -9.87
N LEU A 145 -4.73 1.69 -10.01
CA LEU A 145 -4.56 0.70 -11.06
C LEU A 145 -5.69 -0.32 -11.03
N GLY A 146 -6.23 -0.65 -12.20
CA GLY A 146 -7.09 -1.80 -12.38
C GLY A 146 -6.35 -2.89 -13.18
N ILE A 147 -6.50 -4.15 -12.78
CA ILE A 147 -5.98 -5.30 -13.52
C ILE A 147 -7.13 -6.28 -13.74
N SER A 148 -7.29 -6.75 -14.98
CA SER A 148 -8.20 -7.82 -15.35
C SER A 148 -7.52 -8.70 -16.39
N ASP A 149 -7.34 -9.98 -16.08
CA ASP A 149 -6.60 -10.94 -16.92
C ASP A 149 -5.24 -10.40 -17.37
N HIS A 150 -5.11 -10.13 -18.66
CA HIS A 150 -3.88 -9.62 -19.29
C HIS A 150 -3.94 -8.11 -19.57
N GLU A 151 -4.85 -7.39 -18.93
CA GLU A 151 -5.06 -5.96 -19.17
C GLU A 151 -4.80 -5.13 -17.92
N LEU A 152 -4.10 -4.03 -18.12
CA LEU A 152 -3.83 -3.00 -17.13
C LEU A 152 -4.61 -1.74 -17.52
N PHE A 153 -5.48 -1.28 -16.63
CA PHE A 153 -6.27 -0.08 -16.80
C PHE A 153 -5.63 1.07 -16.03
N VAL A 154 -5.30 2.13 -16.74
CA VAL A 154 -4.67 3.34 -16.20
C VAL A 154 -5.56 4.52 -16.49
N ARG A 155 -5.97 5.24 -15.45
CA ARG A 155 -6.68 6.50 -15.59
C ARG A 155 -5.71 7.66 -15.43
N GLU A 156 -5.56 8.41 -16.51
CA GLU A 156 -4.89 9.69 -16.54
C GLU A 156 -5.88 10.84 -16.20
N LEU A 157 -5.37 12.06 -16.09
CA LEU A 157 -6.18 13.23 -15.77
C LEU A 157 -7.36 13.41 -16.75
N ASN A 158 -7.11 13.25 -18.05
CA ASN A 158 -8.07 13.49 -19.12
C ASN A 158 -8.35 12.28 -20.01
N ALA A 159 -7.78 11.11 -19.67
CA ALA A 159 -7.88 9.90 -20.49
C ALA A 159 -7.94 8.63 -19.63
N MET A 160 -8.33 7.54 -20.26
CA MET A 160 -8.13 6.20 -19.76
C MET A 160 -7.42 5.38 -20.84
N ALA A 161 -6.32 4.74 -20.45
CA ALA A 161 -5.55 3.85 -21.31
C ALA A 161 -5.69 2.41 -20.82
N VAL A 162 -5.71 1.48 -21.77
CA VAL A 162 -5.67 0.03 -21.51
C VAL A 162 -4.43 -0.54 -22.16
N TYR A 163 -3.57 -1.13 -21.35
CA TYR A 163 -2.36 -1.81 -21.80
C TYR A 163 -2.59 -3.32 -21.70
N ARG A 164 -2.22 -4.04 -22.73
CA ARG A 164 -2.26 -5.50 -22.75
C ARG A 164 -0.85 -6.03 -22.83
N TRP A 165 -0.44 -6.83 -21.83
CA TRP A 165 0.78 -7.60 -21.96
C TRP A 165 0.53 -8.85 -22.77
N LYS A 166 1.51 -9.19 -23.60
CA LYS A 166 1.51 -10.45 -24.33
C LYS A 166 2.30 -11.46 -23.50
N ASP A 167 1.82 -12.68 -23.50
CA ASP A 167 2.64 -13.77 -22.99
C ASP A 167 3.93 -13.81 -23.81
N SER A 168 5.07 -13.97 -23.13
CA SER A 168 6.33 -14.19 -23.82
C SER A 168 6.20 -15.48 -24.64
N PRO A 169 6.65 -15.52 -25.90
CA PRO A 169 6.61 -16.71 -26.72
C PRO A 169 7.41 -17.86 -26.12
#